data_deebd30e698855ad9b8334cc1938cf3c
#
_entry.id   deebd30e698855ad9b8334cc1938cf3c
#
_cell.length_a   1.000
_cell.length_b   1.000
_cell.length_c   1.000
_cell.angle_alpha   90.00
_cell.angle_beta   90.00
_cell.angle_gamma   90.00
#
_symmetry.space_group_name_H-M   'P 1'
#
loop_
_entity.id
_entity.type
_entity.pdbx_description
1 polymer ?
#
loop_
_entity_poly.entity_id
_entity_poly.type
_entity_poly.pdbx_seq_one_letter_code
_entity_poly.pdbx_strand_id
1 'polypeptide(L)'
;LPNDANRRYLLIGTGTGVTPYRAMLPLLASLIEARGIEVVLLQGARTPEELLYGDEFRAFANAQPRFRFVPCFSRELPAAASPHAHADVRHGYVQAALAEFAPNAGGDIAYLCGNPNMVDASFEALKEHGLPIPQIRREKYVSNK
;
A
#
# COMPACT_ATOMS: atom_id res chain seq x y z
N LEU A 1 10.96 0.54 -9.92
CA LEU A 1 11.03 1.74 -9.07
C LEU A 1 12.11 2.68 -9.58
N PRO A 2 11.86 3.99 -9.59
CA PRO A 2 12.86 4.92 -10.07
C PRO A 2 14.06 5.00 -9.13
N ASN A 3 15.22 5.25 -9.71
CA ASN A 3 16.42 5.54 -8.94
C ASN A 3 16.39 7.04 -8.61
N ASP A 4 15.80 7.38 -7.49
CA ASP A 4 15.55 8.76 -7.10
C ASP A 4 15.95 9.01 -5.64
N ALA A 5 15.71 10.22 -5.16
CA ALA A 5 16.04 10.64 -3.79
C ALA A 5 14.90 10.42 -2.79
N ASN A 6 13.83 9.74 -3.18
CA ASN A 6 12.71 9.51 -2.26
C ASN A 6 13.12 8.59 -1.13
N ARG A 7 12.61 8.87 0.05
CA ARG A 7 12.92 8.15 1.28
C ARG A 7 11.84 7.16 1.69
N ARG A 8 10.61 7.39 1.24
CA ARG A 8 9.49 6.53 1.57
C ARG A 8 8.62 6.27 0.34
N TYR A 9 8.27 5.01 0.14
CA TYR A 9 7.38 4.58 -0.91
C TYR A 9 6.05 4.17 -0.31
N LEU A 10 4.97 4.81 -0.77
CA LEU A 10 3.61 4.47 -0.40
C LEU A 10 3.03 3.62 -1.53
N LEU A 11 2.86 2.33 -1.27
CA LEU A 11 2.32 1.38 -2.24
C LEU A 11 0.86 1.11 -1.87
N ILE A 12 -0.04 1.46 -2.75
CA ILE A 12 -1.48 1.40 -2.47
C ILE A 12 -2.12 0.54 -3.55
N GLY A 13 -2.85 -0.50 -3.15
CA GLY A 13 -3.45 -1.40 -4.11
C GLY A 13 -4.69 -2.12 -3.60
N THR A 14 -5.50 -2.59 -4.55
CA THR A 14 -6.68 -3.41 -4.29
C THR A 14 -6.75 -4.55 -5.30
N GLY A 15 -7.38 -5.66 -4.92
CA GLY A 15 -7.55 -6.81 -5.80
C GLY A 15 -6.21 -7.26 -6.39
N THR A 16 -6.19 -7.54 -7.68
CA THR A 16 -4.98 -7.97 -8.39
C THR A 16 -3.96 -6.84 -8.58
N GLY A 17 -4.32 -5.61 -8.26
CA GLY A 17 -3.40 -4.48 -8.31
C GLY A 17 -2.19 -4.61 -7.40
N VAL A 18 -2.24 -5.48 -6.39
CA VAL A 18 -1.10 -5.73 -5.51
C VAL A 18 -0.10 -6.73 -6.08
N THR A 19 -0.43 -7.41 -7.19
CA THR A 19 0.48 -8.38 -7.82
C THR A 19 1.84 -7.78 -8.20
N PRO A 20 1.92 -6.57 -8.80
CA PRO A 20 3.21 -5.94 -9.03
C PRO A 20 4.01 -5.71 -7.75
N TYR A 21 3.34 -5.37 -6.65
CA TYR A 21 4.02 -5.13 -5.37
C TYR A 21 4.61 -6.42 -4.81
N ARG A 22 3.89 -7.53 -4.94
CA ARG A 22 4.43 -8.85 -4.56
C ARG A 22 5.70 -9.17 -5.35
N ALA A 23 5.66 -8.94 -6.65
CA ALA A 23 6.82 -9.16 -7.52
C ALA A 23 8.01 -8.26 -7.17
N MET A 24 7.75 -7.11 -6.56
CA MET A 24 8.78 -6.15 -6.18
C MET A 24 9.46 -6.45 -4.84
N LEU A 25 8.96 -7.39 -4.05
CA LEU A 25 9.50 -7.63 -2.71
C LEU A 25 11.02 -7.84 -2.67
N PRO A 26 11.64 -8.64 -3.56
CA PRO A 26 13.09 -8.78 -3.56
C PRO A 26 13.81 -7.45 -3.83
N LEU A 27 13.30 -6.65 -4.77
CA LEU A 27 13.86 -5.34 -5.08
C LEU A 27 13.71 -4.39 -3.88
N LEU A 28 12.56 -4.40 -3.23
CA LEU A 28 12.32 -3.58 -2.04
C LEU A 28 13.27 -3.94 -0.91
N ALA A 29 13.51 -5.22 -0.68
CA ALA A 29 14.49 -5.67 0.31
C ALA A 29 15.88 -5.09 0.02
N SER A 30 16.31 -5.12 -1.24
CA SER A 30 17.60 -4.56 -1.66
C SER A 30 17.67 -3.04 -1.47
N LEU A 31 16.61 -2.32 -1.80
CA LEU A 31 16.55 -0.87 -1.64
C LEU A 31 16.53 -0.45 -0.17
N ILE A 32 15.79 -1.18 0.66
CA ILE A 32 15.78 -0.93 2.11
C ILE A 32 17.18 -1.09 2.67
N GLU A 33 17.86 -2.17 2.32
CA GLU A 33 19.22 -2.45 2.80
C GLU A 33 20.22 -1.41 2.30
N ALA A 34 20.17 -1.07 1.00
CA ALA A 34 21.17 -0.20 0.38
C ALA A 34 20.95 1.29 0.70
N ARG A 35 19.68 1.74 0.81
CA ARG A 35 19.35 3.16 0.92
C ARG A 35 18.61 3.53 2.19
N GLY A 36 18.19 2.55 2.99
CA GLY A 36 17.42 2.81 4.20
C GLY A 36 16.05 3.41 3.94
N ILE A 37 15.44 3.13 2.79
CA ILE A 37 14.10 3.62 2.48
C ILE A 37 13.06 2.97 3.39
N GLU A 38 11.94 3.66 3.56
CA GLU A 38 10.77 3.11 4.21
C GLU A 38 9.71 2.78 3.16
N VAL A 39 8.96 1.72 3.38
CA VAL A 39 7.89 1.30 2.49
C VAL A 39 6.63 1.05 3.33
N VAL A 40 5.52 1.62 2.88
CA VAL A 40 4.20 1.35 3.47
C VAL A 40 3.34 0.77 2.37
N LEU A 41 2.84 -0.44 2.58
CA LEU A 41 1.89 -1.08 1.68
C LEU A 41 0.50 -1.02 2.31
N LEU A 42 -0.38 -0.23 1.70
CA LEU A 42 -1.80 -0.20 2.05
C LEU A 42 -2.56 -1.05 1.05
N GLN A 43 -3.14 -2.14 1.52
CA GLN A 43 -3.89 -3.06 0.67
C GLN A 43 -5.36 -3.03 1.08
N GLY A 44 -6.23 -2.68 0.12
CA GLY A 44 -7.66 -2.70 0.34
C GLY A 44 -8.29 -4.02 -0.07
N ALA A 45 -9.19 -4.52 0.76
CA ALA A 45 -10.04 -5.67 0.49
C ALA A 45 -11.38 -5.46 1.19
N ARG A 46 -12.44 -6.14 0.73
CA ARG A 46 -13.73 -6.05 1.41
C ARG A 46 -13.73 -6.89 2.68
N THR A 47 -13.18 -8.08 2.60
CA THR A 47 -13.12 -9.05 3.70
C THR A 47 -11.74 -9.68 3.77
N PRO A 48 -11.36 -10.30 4.90
CA PRO A 48 -10.08 -10.99 5.03
C PRO A 48 -9.85 -12.08 3.99
N GLU A 49 -10.90 -12.78 3.56
CA GLU A 49 -10.81 -13.86 2.58
C GLU A 49 -10.40 -13.35 1.19
N GLU A 50 -10.64 -12.07 0.90
CA GLU A 50 -10.30 -11.45 -0.39
C GLU A 50 -8.90 -10.83 -0.41
N LEU A 51 -8.16 -10.91 0.70
CA LEU A 51 -6.83 -10.29 0.81
C LEU A 51 -5.78 -11.13 0.09
N LEU A 52 -5.41 -10.73 -1.13
CA LEU A 52 -4.40 -11.44 -1.92
C LEU A 52 -3.01 -11.29 -1.33
N TYR A 53 -2.30 -12.41 -1.23
CA TYR A 53 -0.89 -12.43 -0.78
C TYR A 53 -0.66 -11.86 0.62
N GLY A 54 -1.71 -11.76 1.44
CA GLY A 54 -1.61 -11.18 2.77
C GLY A 54 -0.57 -11.85 3.66
N ASP A 55 -0.45 -13.19 3.57
CA ASP A 55 0.54 -13.93 4.34
C ASP A 55 1.97 -13.59 3.92
N GLU A 56 2.20 -13.43 2.61
CA GLU A 56 3.52 -13.07 2.08
C GLU A 56 3.93 -11.66 2.50
N PHE A 57 3.00 -10.70 2.40
CA PHE A 57 3.27 -9.32 2.81
C PHE A 57 3.51 -9.22 4.32
N ARG A 58 2.75 -9.96 5.10
CA ARG A 58 2.94 -9.98 6.57
C ARG A 58 4.28 -10.59 6.94
N ALA A 59 4.67 -11.70 6.30
CA ALA A 59 5.97 -12.31 6.54
C ALA A 59 7.11 -11.36 6.18
N PHE A 60 6.97 -10.63 5.07
CA PHE A 60 7.97 -9.65 4.66
C PHE A 60 8.05 -8.51 5.67
N ALA A 61 6.91 -7.99 6.13
CA ALA A 61 6.87 -6.95 7.15
C ALA A 61 7.51 -7.39 8.47
N ASN A 62 7.33 -8.64 8.86
CA ASN A 62 7.95 -9.18 10.06
C ASN A 62 9.48 -9.29 9.94
N ALA A 63 10.00 -9.51 8.73
CA ALA A 63 11.42 -9.63 8.46
C ALA A 63 12.10 -8.27 8.20
N GLN A 64 11.33 -7.24 7.81
CA GLN A 64 11.86 -5.94 7.37
C GLN A 64 11.22 -4.82 8.19
N PRO A 65 11.88 -4.31 9.23
CA PRO A 65 11.29 -3.27 10.09
C PRO A 65 10.92 -1.98 9.35
N ARG A 66 11.51 -1.71 8.20
CA ARG A 66 11.22 -0.53 7.38
C ARG A 66 10.12 -0.77 6.35
N PHE A 67 9.54 -1.97 6.31
CA PHE A 67 8.38 -2.29 5.51
C PHE A 67 7.18 -2.47 6.43
N ARG A 68 6.15 -1.67 6.22
CA ARG A 68 4.92 -1.72 7.00
C ARG A 68 3.77 -2.18 6.12
N PHE A 69 3.07 -3.20 6.56
CA PHE A 69 1.90 -3.74 5.86
C PHE A 69 0.62 -3.34 6.59
N VAL A 70 -0.26 -2.61 5.89
CA VAL A 70 -1.49 -2.07 6.46
C VAL A 70 -2.69 -2.55 5.62
N PRO A 71 -3.29 -3.71 5.96
CA PRO A 71 -4.50 -4.15 5.29
C PRO A 71 -5.70 -3.34 5.77
N CYS A 72 -6.54 -2.92 4.83
CA CYS A 72 -7.74 -2.13 5.09
C CYS A 72 -8.96 -2.90 4.59
N PHE A 73 -9.88 -3.21 5.49
CA PHE A 73 -11.08 -3.98 5.18
C PHE A 73 -12.31 -3.07 5.21
N SER A 74 -12.99 -2.96 4.07
CA SER A 74 -14.12 -2.03 3.96
C SER A 74 -15.43 -2.59 4.51
N ARG A 75 -15.56 -3.92 4.63
CA ARG A 75 -16.81 -4.55 5.09
C ARG A 75 -16.66 -5.33 6.39
N GLU A 76 -15.66 -6.19 6.48
CA GLU A 76 -15.54 -7.12 7.60
C GLU A 76 -14.10 -7.18 8.10
N LEU A 77 -13.91 -6.93 9.40
CA LEU A 77 -12.62 -7.08 10.06
C LEU A 77 -12.32 -8.56 10.35
N PRO A 78 -11.03 -8.93 10.43
CA PRO A 78 -10.66 -10.27 10.88
C PRO A 78 -11.19 -10.55 12.28
N ALA A 79 -11.58 -11.81 12.53
CA ALA A 79 -11.91 -12.25 13.89
C ALA A 79 -10.66 -12.12 14.78
N ALA A 80 -10.86 -11.89 16.09
CA ALA A 80 -9.77 -11.67 17.03
C ALA A 80 -8.75 -12.83 17.05
N ALA A 81 -9.22 -14.06 16.81
CA ALA A 81 -8.35 -15.24 16.75
C ALA A 81 -7.73 -15.50 15.38
N SER A 82 -8.05 -14.69 14.37
CA SER A 82 -7.53 -14.85 13.03
C SER A 82 -6.04 -14.50 12.97
N PRO A 83 -5.23 -15.20 12.15
CA PRO A 83 -3.85 -14.79 11.91
C PRO A 83 -3.74 -13.43 11.21
N HIS A 84 -4.84 -12.91 10.64
CA HIS A 84 -4.87 -11.59 10.02
C HIS A 84 -5.15 -10.46 11.01
N ALA A 85 -5.54 -10.76 12.25
CA ALA A 85 -5.82 -9.75 13.28
C ALA A 85 -4.52 -9.26 13.90
N HIS A 86 -4.14 -8.02 13.60
CA HIS A 86 -2.96 -7.38 14.18
C HIS A 86 -3.14 -5.86 14.21
N ALA A 87 -2.20 -5.16 14.87
CA ALA A 87 -2.32 -3.74 15.16
C ALA A 87 -2.44 -2.83 13.93
N ASP A 88 -1.91 -3.25 12.78
CA ASP A 88 -1.94 -2.43 11.57
C ASP A 88 -3.18 -2.63 10.70
N VAL A 89 -4.11 -3.48 11.10
CA VAL A 89 -5.39 -3.64 10.40
C VAL A 89 -6.25 -2.39 10.58
N ARG A 90 -6.86 -1.94 9.49
CA ARG A 90 -7.79 -0.80 9.51
C ARG A 90 -9.16 -1.22 8.98
N HIS A 91 -10.21 -0.60 9.50
CA HIS A 91 -11.55 -0.72 8.97
C HIS A 91 -11.84 0.50 8.08
N GLY A 92 -12.18 0.26 6.83
CA GLY A 92 -12.44 1.31 5.86
C GLY A 92 -11.67 1.13 4.56
N TYR A 93 -11.75 2.14 3.71
CA TYR A 93 -11.02 2.16 2.44
C TYR A 93 -9.60 2.67 2.62
N VAL A 94 -8.71 2.25 1.73
CA VAL A 94 -7.30 2.64 1.79
C VAL A 94 -7.12 4.17 1.75
N GLN A 95 -7.92 4.89 0.97
CA GLN A 95 -7.81 6.34 0.88
C GLN A 95 -8.09 7.04 2.20
N ALA A 96 -8.91 6.46 3.07
CA ALA A 96 -9.17 7.03 4.38
C ALA A 96 -7.99 6.85 5.34
N ALA A 97 -7.18 5.82 5.14
CA ALA A 97 -6.01 5.56 5.97
C ALA A 97 -4.80 6.42 5.59
N LEU A 98 -4.79 7.02 4.41
CA LEU A 98 -3.63 7.78 3.91
C LEU A 98 -3.23 8.94 4.82
N ALA A 99 -4.21 9.61 5.44
CA ALA A 99 -3.93 10.74 6.33
C ALA A 99 -3.04 10.37 7.51
N GLU A 100 -3.14 9.13 8.00
CA GLU A 100 -2.34 8.66 9.13
C GLU A 100 -0.83 8.67 8.83
N PHE A 101 -0.47 8.56 7.56
CA PHE A 101 0.92 8.48 7.15
C PHE A 101 1.52 9.83 6.78
N ALA A 102 0.73 10.90 6.87
CA ALA A 102 1.16 12.26 6.62
C ALA A 102 2.04 12.38 5.36
N PRO A 103 1.47 12.14 4.15
CA PRO A 103 2.25 12.21 2.92
C PRO A 103 3.01 13.53 2.80
N ASN A 104 4.27 13.46 2.38
CA ASN A 104 5.17 14.60 2.40
C ASN A 104 5.90 14.72 1.06
N ALA A 105 5.75 15.85 0.40
CA ALA A 105 6.40 16.15 -0.88
C ALA A 105 7.93 16.07 -0.82
N GLY A 106 8.51 16.24 0.35
CA GLY A 106 9.96 16.25 0.53
C GLY A 106 10.65 14.90 0.47
N GLY A 107 9.90 13.79 0.53
CA GLY A 107 10.53 12.47 0.55
C GLY A 107 9.66 11.31 0.15
N ASP A 108 8.38 11.54 -0.18
CA ASP A 108 7.44 10.48 -0.50
C ASP A 108 7.16 10.36 -1.99
N ILE A 109 7.00 9.13 -2.45
CA ILE A 109 6.42 8.82 -3.76
C ILE A 109 5.35 7.75 -3.55
N ALA A 110 4.23 7.89 -4.24
CA ALA A 110 3.10 6.98 -4.12
C ALA A 110 2.86 6.24 -5.43
N TYR A 111 2.52 4.96 -5.30
CA TYR A 111 2.09 4.11 -6.41
C TYR A 111 0.68 3.61 -6.12
N LEU A 112 -0.23 3.84 -7.05
CA LEU A 112 -1.63 3.45 -6.95
C LEU A 112 -1.92 2.42 -8.03
N CYS A 113 -2.45 1.26 -7.65
CA CYS A 113 -2.70 0.19 -8.60
C CYS A 113 -3.95 -0.60 -8.19
N GLY A 114 -4.87 -0.79 -9.13
CA GLY A 114 -6.04 -1.61 -8.91
C GLY A 114 -7.36 -0.98 -9.35
N ASN A 115 -8.38 -1.09 -8.52
CA ASN A 115 -9.73 -0.62 -8.83
C ASN A 115 -9.73 0.87 -9.19
N PRO A 116 -10.36 1.27 -10.32
CA PRO A 116 -10.36 2.67 -10.76
C PRO A 116 -10.89 3.66 -9.72
N ASN A 117 -11.95 3.31 -8.99
CA ASN A 117 -12.50 4.19 -7.97
C ASN A 117 -11.52 4.40 -6.82
N MET A 118 -10.85 3.35 -6.39
CA MET A 118 -9.81 3.45 -5.36
C MET A 118 -8.64 4.30 -5.84
N VAL A 119 -8.19 4.08 -7.07
CA VAL A 119 -7.06 4.84 -7.64
C VAL A 119 -7.41 6.33 -7.70
N ASP A 120 -8.60 6.68 -8.18
CA ASP A 120 -9.02 8.07 -8.29
C ASP A 120 -9.17 8.72 -6.91
N ALA A 121 -9.83 8.04 -5.97
CA ALA A 121 -10.03 8.58 -4.62
C ALA A 121 -8.70 8.74 -3.87
N SER A 122 -7.80 7.80 -4.01
CA SER A 122 -6.47 7.88 -3.39
C SER A 122 -5.61 8.99 -4.01
N PHE A 123 -5.70 9.15 -5.33
CA PHE A 123 -5.02 10.23 -6.04
C PHE A 123 -5.44 11.60 -5.50
N GLU A 124 -6.76 11.83 -5.38
CA GLU A 124 -7.28 13.07 -4.86
C GLU A 124 -6.89 13.29 -3.39
N ALA A 125 -6.94 12.25 -2.56
CA ALA A 125 -6.54 12.33 -1.16
C ALA A 125 -5.05 12.71 -1.02
N LEU A 126 -4.19 12.11 -1.83
CA LEU A 126 -2.75 12.42 -1.81
C LEU A 126 -2.48 13.86 -2.24
N LYS A 127 -3.19 14.35 -3.25
CA LYS A 127 -3.08 15.76 -3.68
C LYS A 127 -3.52 16.70 -2.56
N GLU A 128 -4.61 16.40 -1.88
CA GLU A 128 -5.11 17.20 -0.77
C GLU A 128 -4.11 17.26 0.39
N HIS A 129 -3.34 16.19 0.58
CA HIS A 129 -2.29 16.15 1.59
C HIS A 129 -0.96 16.75 1.12
N GLY A 130 -0.94 17.35 -0.06
CA GLY A 130 0.22 18.09 -0.54
C GLY A 130 1.21 17.34 -1.39
N LEU A 131 0.90 16.11 -1.81
CA LEU A 131 1.80 15.35 -2.68
C LEU A 131 1.64 15.82 -4.14
N PRO A 132 2.72 16.30 -4.80
CA PRO A 132 2.63 16.77 -6.18
C PRO A 132 2.33 15.62 -7.16
N ILE A 133 1.64 15.95 -8.26
CA ILE A 133 1.26 14.94 -9.26
C ILE A 133 2.44 14.09 -9.76
N PRO A 134 3.64 14.64 -10.04
CA PRO A 134 4.77 13.81 -10.47
C PRO A 134 5.22 12.75 -9.44
N GLN A 135 4.85 12.92 -8.17
CA GLN A 135 5.16 11.96 -7.10
C GLN A 135 4.03 10.96 -6.87
N ILE A 136 3.00 10.95 -7.71
CA ILE A 136 1.88 10.00 -7.64
C ILE A 136 1.83 9.24 -8.96
N ARG A 137 2.18 7.96 -8.93
CA ARG A 137 2.14 7.06 -10.09
C ARG A 137 0.90 6.18 -9.98
N ARG A 138 0.17 6.00 -11.07
CA ARG A 138 -1.10 5.27 -11.00
C ARG A 138 -1.33 4.37 -12.19
N GLU A 139 -1.96 3.23 -11.92
CA GLU A 139 -2.39 2.28 -12.93
C GLU A 139 -3.75 1.71 -12.53
N LYS A 140 -4.74 1.89 -13.38
CA LYS A 140 -6.09 1.40 -13.14
C LYS A 140 -6.27 0.04 -13.79
N TYR A 141 -6.77 -0.92 -13.01
CA TYR A 141 -7.12 -2.24 -13.51
C TYR A 141 -8.61 -2.28 -13.78
N VAL A 142 -8.98 -2.44 -15.05
CA VAL A 142 -10.37 -2.51 -15.46
C VAL A 142 -10.75 -3.98 -15.65
N SER A 143 -11.88 -4.36 -15.04
CA SER A 143 -12.40 -5.71 -15.19
C SER A 143 -13.03 -5.87 -16.57
N ASN A 144 -12.56 -6.84 -17.35
CA ASN A 144 -13.12 -7.22 -18.64
C ASN A 144 -14.13 -8.34 -18.42
N LYS A 145 -15.38 -7.98 -18.42
CA LYS A 145 -16.47 -8.95 -18.32
C LYS A 145 -17.32 -8.95 -19.57
#